data_67ed95ab210e9d18e3775a15867366fd
#
_entry.id   67ed95ab210e9d18e3775a15867366fd
#
_cell.length_a   1.000
_cell.length_b   1.000
_cell.length_c   1.000
_cell.angle_alpha   90.00
_cell.angle_beta   90.00
_cell.angle_gamma   90.00
#
_symmetry.space_group_name_H-M   'P 1'
#
loop_
_entity.id
_entity.type
_entity.pdbx_description
1 polymer ?
#
loop_
_entity_poly.entity_id
_entity_poly.type
_entity_poly.pdbx_seq_one_letter_code
_entity_poly.pdbx_strand_id
1 'polypeptide(L)'
;MKFSLSTSFAKRTLFTLLAVILLTAGGRMVALQAAGVDCAAWPLCLPGSLTGAAQLIHRLSAGFASLLMLALLFHAWRAQRDHRLLLPLTTVTVTLFFAQAFVGALLVTRNFPLDLQVMHALTALAVWVSLAVLTVSAGFYARDVVAFPPLDVRQRLKDFLTLTKPVIVGLLLVTTFAGMVAGAKAWPSFSLAFWTLLGGALAAGGSGAINQYIDRDLDKNMQRTAKRPLAAGRMTPAEGLSFGLGLSIVSFYIMAGYVNLLAAFLSLAGIIYYVVLYSMLLKKATVQNIVIGGGAGAIPPLVGWAAVTGSLSLPALILFLIIFMWTPPHFWALAIVRRKDYEKAGVPMLPVVRGEAETRKQVLIYTVELVAVTFLLPLIGYTGAVYLFSAILLGGILLYYAWRVYKNAGNKVAWMMYRYSSMYLMFLFLALMVDALV
;
A
#
# COMPACT_ATOMS: atom_id res chain seq x y z
N MET A 1 18.55 -25.29 18.08
CA MET A 1 19.55 -24.27 17.69
C MET A 1 20.05 -23.58 18.95
N LYS A 2 21.39 -23.44 19.10
CA LYS A 2 21.96 -22.67 20.22
C LYS A 2 22.09 -21.21 19.80
N PHE A 3 21.75 -20.28 20.69
CA PHE A 3 22.00 -18.86 20.49
C PHE A 3 23.49 -18.57 20.42
N SER A 4 23.93 -17.82 19.42
CA SER A 4 25.32 -17.44 19.26
C SER A 4 25.47 -16.13 18.50
N LEU A 5 26.24 -15.22 19.03
CA LEU A 5 26.58 -13.95 18.37
C LEU A 5 27.91 -14.05 17.58
N SER A 6 28.29 -15.25 17.14
CA SER A 6 29.58 -15.48 16.45
C SER A 6 29.60 -14.90 15.03
N THR A 7 28.47 -14.90 14.32
CA THR A 7 28.41 -14.41 12.93
C THR A 7 28.64 -12.90 12.83
N SER A 8 29.26 -12.47 11.75
CA SER A 8 29.46 -11.04 11.45
C SER A 8 28.15 -10.24 11.43
N PHE A 9 27.06 -10.83 10.93
CA PHE A 9 25.75 -10.21 10.90
C PHE A 9 25.17 -10.02 12.31
N ALA A 10 25.21 -11.05 13.17
CA ALA A 10 24.70 -10.98 14.54
C ALA A 10 25.50 -9.96 15.40
N LYS A 11 26.82 -9.88 15.24
CA LYS A 11 27.64 -8.86 15.90
C LYS A 11 27.23 -7.44 15.48
N ARG A 12 26.97 -7.21 14.19
CA ARG A 12 26.54 -5.92 13.67
C ARG A 12 25.15 -5.53 14.19
N THR A 13 24.19 -6.48 14.26
CA THR A 13 22.86 -6.17 14.83
C THR A 13 22.97 -5.78 16.28
N LEU A 14 23.76 -6.48 17.10
CA LEU A 14 23.99 -6.12 18.50
C LEU A 14 24.65 -4.74 18.65
N PHE A 15 25.70 -4.46 17.89
CA PHE A 15 26.36 -3.15 17.94
C PHE A 15 25.39 -2.01 17.54
N THR A 16 24.60 -2.21 16.50
CA THR A 16 23.57 -1.25 16.06
C THR A 16 22.50 -1.08 17.13
N LEU A 17 22.07 -2.15 17.80
CA LEU A 17 21.10 -2.08 18.91
C LEU A 17 21.64 -1.23 20.06
N LEU A 18 22.87 -1.43 20.48
CA LEU A 18 23.50 -0.64 21.54
C LEU A 18 23.60 0.86 21.15
N ALA A 19 24.01 1.14 19.91
CA ALA A 19 24.06 2.50 19.39
C ALA A 19 22.67 3.18 19.38
N VAL A 20 21.62 2.46 18.99
CA VAL A 20 20.23 2.99 18.98
C VAL A 20 19.68 3.16 20.39
N ILE A 21 20.05 2.29 21.35
CA ILE A 21 19.69 2.49 22.77
C ILE A 21 20.29 3.79 23.28
N LEU A 22 21.57 4.02 23.04
CA LEU A 22 22.23 5.27 23.44
C LEU A 22 21.62 6.50 22.76
N LEU A 23 21.32 6.41 21.47
CA LEU A 23 20.64 7.46 20.72
C LEU A 23 19.27 7.81 21.31
N THR A 24 18.45 6.79 21.64
CA THR A 24 17.10 7.00 22.18
C THR A 24 17.15 7.55 23.61
N ALA A 25 18.09 7.09 24.44
CA ALA A 25 18.33 7.61 25.77
C ALA A 25 18.77 9.10 25.71
N GLY A 26 19.72 9.43 24.85
CA GLY A 26 20.15 10.82 24.61
C GLY A 26 19.01 11.71 24.10
N GLY A 27 18.20 11.21 23.16
CA GLY A 27 17.01 11.92 22.67
C GLY A 27 15.97 12.17 23.76
N ARG A 28 15.79 11.22 24.68
CA ARG A 28 14.91 11.41 25.85
C ARG A 28 15.42 12.47 26.81
N MET A 29 16.73 12.50 27.05
CA MET A 29 17.36 13.56 27.87
C MET A 29 17.16 14.93 27.25
N VAL A 30 17.34 15.06 25.94
CA VAL A 30 17.05 16.30 25.20
C VAL A 30 15.58 16.72 25.36
N ALA A 31 14.64 15.79 25.21
CA ALA A 31 13.21 16.08 25.34
C ALA A 31 12.79 16.53 26.75
N LEU A 32 13.45 16.04 27.80
CA LEU A 32 13.20 16.44 29.18
C LEU A 32 13.77 17.82 29.53
N GLN A 33 14.82 18.25 28.85
CA GLN A 33 15.47 19.52 29.08
C GLN A 33 14.94 20.67 28.21
N ALA A 34 14.24 20.33 27.11
CA ALA A 34 13.82 21.30 26.11
C ALA A 34 12.56 22.06 26.53
N ALA A 35 12.76 23.24 27.13
CA ALA A 35 11.73 24.27 27.20
C ALA A 35 11.59 25.08 25.91
N GLY A 36 12.36 24.77 24.85
CA GLY A 36 12.34 25.49 23.57
C GLY A 36 13.26 24.88 22.51
N VAL A 37 13.19 25.43 21.30
CA VAL A 37 14.02 25.03 20.15
C VAL A 37 15.27 25.90 20.11
N ASP A 38 16.31 25.56 20.88
CA ASP A 38 17.59 26.29 20.84
C ASP A 38 18.37 26.03 19.53
N CYS A 39 17.95 25.01 18.78
CA CYS A 39 18.59 24.54 17.57
C CYS A 39 17.55 24.36 16.46
N ALA A 40 16.94 25.47 15.99
CA ALA A 40 15.84 25.47 15.04
C ALA A 40 16.26 25.12 13.61
N ALA A 41 17.52 25.37 13.21
CA ALA A 41 17.98 25.03 11.88
C ALA A 41 18.13 23.51 11.70
N TRP A 42 17.76 23.00 10.52
CA TRP A 42 17.88 21.58 10.15
C TRP A 42 18.78 21.46 8.90
N PRO A 43 19.64 20.44 8.78
CA PRO A 43 19.94 19.37 9.77
C PRO A 43 20.89 19.77 10.89
N LEU A 44 21.70 20.79 10.71
CA LEU A 44 22.73 21.27 11.65
C LEU A 44 22.43 22.68 12.14
N CYS A 45 22.87 23.00 13.31
CA CYS A 45 22.80 24.34 13.91
C CYS A 45 24.09 24.65 14.68
N LEU A 46 24.36 25.90 14.89
CA LEU A 46 25.39 26.35 15.83
C LEU A 46 24.76 26.49 17.22
N PRO A 47 25.16 25.67 18.22
CA PRO A 47 24.54 25.72 19.54
C PRO A 47 24.94 26.96 20.29
N GLY A 48 23.94 27.74 20.78
CA GLY A 48 24.15 28.88 21.68
C GLY A 48 24.04 28.52 23.17
N SER A 49 23.66 27.29 23.50
CA SER A 49 23.39 26.80 24.85
C SER A 49 23.76 25.32 25.00
N LEU A 50 23.79 24.82 26.24
CA LEU A 50 24.00 23.39 26.54
C LEU A 50 22.87 22.53 25.96
N THR A 51 21.62 23.00 26.00
CA THR A 51 20.48 22.33 25.40
C THR A 51 20.59 22.26 23.87
N GLY A 52 21.04 23.33 23.22
CA GLY A 52 21.37 23.36 21.80
C GLY A 52 22.48 22.37 21.43
N ALA A 53 23.52 22.28 22.24
CA ALA A 53 24.61 21.32 22.06
C ALA A 53 24.11 19.87 22.19
N ALA A 54 23.25 19.57 23.17
CA ALA A 54 22.64 18.24 23.32
C ALA A 54 21.74 17.86 22.11
N GLN A 55 20.97 18.82 21.56
CA GLN A 55 20.19 18.62 20.34
C GLN A 55 21.08 18.33 19.12
N LEU A 56 22.18 19.04 18.95
CA LEU A 56 23.16 18.78 17.89
C LEU A 56 23.81 17.39 18.03
N ILE A 57 24.24 17.02 19.24
CA ILE A 57 24.81 15.70 19.52
C ILE A 57 23.82 14.60 19.19
N HIS A 58 22.55 14.75 19.57
CA HIS A 58 21.51 13.78 19.23
C HIS A 58 21.37 13.61 17.70
N ARG A 59 21.38 14.69 16.92
CA ARG A 59 21.32 14.63 15.46
C ARG A 59 22.54 13.98 14.82
N LEU A 60 23.74 14.32 15.32
CA LEU A 60 24.98 13.68 14.85
C LEU A 60 25.00 12.19 15.18
N SER A 61 24.52 11.80 16.37
CA SER A 61 24.35 10.39 16.75
C SER A 61 23.33 9.68 15.87
N ALA A 62 22.23 10.35 15.48
CA ALA A 62 21.26 9.81 14.51
C ALA A 62 21.89 9.63 13.12
N GLY A 63 22.74 10.57 12.68
CA GLY A 63 23.55 10.43 11.45
C GLY A 63 24.46 9.21 11.48
N PHE A 64 25.19 9.02 12.59
CA PHE A 64 26.03 7.83 12.77
C PHE A 64 25.22 6.52 12.78
N ALA A 65 24.10 6.49 13.52
CA ALA A 65 23.21 5.33 13.53
C ALA A 65 22.61 5.05 12.13
N SER A 66 22.37 6.09 11.32
CA SER A 66 21.93 5.93 9.91
C SER A 66 22.95 5.16 9.08
N LEU A 67 24.24 5.44 9.24
CA LEU A 67 25.30 4.69 8.55
C LEU A 67 25.36 3.24 9.00
N LEU A 68 25.17 2.97 10.30
CA LEU A 68 25.08 1.59 10.81
C LEU A 68 23.87 0.83 10.22
N MET A 69 22.72 1.48 10.15
CA MET A 69 21.50 0.91 9.57
C MET A 69 21.68 0.60 8.08
N LEU A 70 22.28 1.49 7.30
CA LEU A 70 22.58 1.25 5.89
C LEU A 70 23.57 0.09 5.72
N ALA A 71 24.62 0.05 6.54
CA ALA A 71 25.59 -1.05 6.53
C ALA A 71 24.94 -2.39 6.90
N LEU A 72 23.99 -2.37 7.85
CA LEU A 72 23.23 -3.56 8.25
C LEU A 72 22.33 -4.04 7.12
N LEU A 73 21.59 -3.12 6.46
CA LEU A 73 20.75 -3.45 5.30
C LEU A 73 21.58 -4.03 4.14
N PHE A 74 22.69 -3.39 3.82
CA PHE A 74 23.60 -3.85 2.78
C PHE A 74 24.15 -5.28 3.08
N HIS A 75 24.53 -5.52 4.35
CA HIS A 75 24.97 -6.84 4.78
C HIS A 75 23.85 -7.88 4.67
N ALA A 76 22.61 -7.55 5.09
CA ALA A 76 21.47 -8.45 4.96
C ALA A 76 21.20 -8.83 3.50
N TRP A 77 21.25 -7.87 2.58
CA TRP A 77 21.10 -8.12 1.15
C TRP A 77 22.23 -8.96 0.54
N ARG A 78 23.43 -8.92 1.11
CA ARG A 78 24.57 -9.74 0.65
C ARG A 78 24.61 -11.13 1.28
N ALA A 79 24.28 -11.27 2.56
CA ALA A 79 24.49 -12.51 3.31
C ALA A 79 23.20 -13.23 3.74
N GLN A 80 22.05 -12.54 3.80
CA GLN A 80 20.78 -13.09 4.29
C GLN A 80 19.64 -12.95 3.27
N ARG A 81 19.96 -12.76 2.00
CA ARG A 81 19.03 -12.39 0.92
C ARG A 81 17.90 -13.40 0.69
N ASP A 82 18.13 -14.68 0.94
CA ASP A 82 17.14 -15.75 0.83
C ASP A 82 16.45 -16.07 2.16
N HIS A 83 16.92 -15.48 3.28
CA HIS A 83 16.42 -15.80 4.60
C HIS A 83 15.07 -15.13 4.87
N ARG A 84 14.02 -15.96 5.01
CA ARG A 84 12.60 -15.53 5.08
C ARG A 84 12.27 -14.61 6.25
N LEU A 85 13.06 -14.59 7.31
CA LEU A 85 12.86 -13.75 8.49
C LEU A 85 13.85 -12.59 8.54
N LEU A 86 15.17 -12.87 8.38
CA LEU A 86 16.21 -11.87 8.64
C LEU A 86 16.18 -10.70 7.64
N LEU A 87 16.00 -10.96 6.35
CA LEU A 87 15.94 -9.87 5.36
C LEU A 87 14.71 -8.99 5.52
N PRO A 88 13.46 -9.52 5.62
CA PRO A 88 12.28 -8.70 5.86
C PRO A 88 12.37 -7.90 7.17
N LEU A 89 12.80 -8.54 8.26
CA LEU A 89 12.91 -7.88 9.55
C LEU A 89 13.98 -6.77 9.55
N THR A 90 15.13 -7.00 8.88
CA THR A 90 16.13 -5.94 8.67
C THR A 90 15.56 -4.78 7.88
N THR A 91 14.82 -5.06 6.80
CA THR A 91 14.22 -4.02 5.97
C THR A 91 13.19 -3.21 6.77
N VAL A 92 12.31 -3.87 7.53
CA VAL A 92 11.34 -3.20 8.42
C VAL A 92 12.06 -2.31 9.41
N THR A 93 13.06 -2.83 10.12
CA THR A 93 13.84 -2.09 11.14
C THR A 93 14.51 -0.85 10.54
N VAL A 94 15.19 -1.00 9.42
CA VAL A 94 15.88 0.11 8.75
C VAL A 94 14.88 1.14 8.21
N THR A 95 13.79 0.70 7.62
CA THR A 95 12.76 1.62 7.10
C THR A 95 12.09 2.40 8.24
N LEU A 96 11.77 1.75 9.36
CA LEU A 96 11.26 2.42 10.57
C LEU A 96 12.26 3.42 11.14
N PHE A 97 13.57 3.10 11.14
CA PHE A 97 14.60 4.03 11.60
C PHE A 97 14.66 5.30 10.74
N PHE A 98 14.62 5.17 9.41
CA PHE A 98 14.58 6.34 8.53
C PHE A 98 13.27 7.11 8.63
N ALA A 99 12.14 6.42 8.85
CA ALA A 99 10.86 7.04 9.17
C ALA A 99 10.94 7.83 10.49
N GLN A 100 11.62 7.29 11.51
CA GLN A 100 11.88 7.98 12.78
C GLN A 100 12.72 9.26 12.59
N ALA A 101 13.77 9.20 11.77
CA ALA A 101 14.57 10.37 11.44
C ALA A 101 13.75 11.43 10.68
N PHE A 102 12.90 11.00 9.75
CA PHE A 102 11.97 11.86 9.02
C PHE A 102 10.95 12.55 9.95
N VAL A 103 10.33 11.81 10.87
CA VAL A 103 9.42 12.40 11.88
C VAL A 103 10.17 13.36 12.78
N GLY A 104 11.43 13.05 13.16
CA GLY A 104 12.30 13.95 13.92
C GLY A 104 12.60 15.27 13.19
N ALA A 105 12.79 15.22 11.87
CA ALA A 105 12.94 16.42 11.04
C ALA A 105 11.66 17.26 11.02
N LEU A 106 10.49 16.61 10.83
CA LEU A 106 9.19 17.30 10.86
C LEU A 106 8.89 17.92 12.23
N LEU A 107 9.27 17.27 13.32
CA LEU A 107 9.15 17.83 14.67
C LEU A 107 9.81 19.20 14.78
N VAL A 108 11.07 19.28 14.35
CA VAL A 108 11.85 20.55 14.43
C VAL A 108 11.26 21.60 13.49
N THR A 109 10.99 21.24 12.24
CA THR A 109 10.51 22.19 11.21
C THR A 109 9.08 22.68 11.42
N ARG A 110 8.29 21.98 12.24
CA ARG A 110 6.89 22.31 12.56
C ARG A 110 6.66 22.76 14.00
N ASN A 111 7.72 23.15 14.72
CA ASN A 111 7.65 23.64 16.10
C ASN A 111 6.97 22.66 17.08
N PHE A 112 7.32 21.38 17.01
CA PHE A 112 6.97 20.33 17.96
C PHE A 112 5.46 20.11 18.21
N PRO A 113 4.61 19.94 17.19
CA PRO A 113 3.22 19.64 17.42
C PRO A 113 3.05 18.28 18.12
N LEU A 114 2.00 18.12 18.95
CA LEU A 114 1.81 16.97 19.83
C LEU A 114 1.68 15.64 19.07
N ASP A 115 0.97 15.64 17.96
CA ASP A 115 0.79 14.46 17.09
C ASP A 115 2.12 13.91 16.57
N LEU A 116 3.02 14.79 16.13
CA LEU A 116 4.36 14.39 15.71
C LEU A 116 5.24 13.94 16.89
N GLN A 117 5.08 14.52 18.09
CA GLN A 117 5.79 14.04 19.29
C GLN A 117 5.37 12.61 19.64
N VAL A 118 4.07 12.32 19.63
CA VAL A 118 3.52 10.97 19.87
C VAL A 118 4.02 10.01 18.78
N MET A 119 3.93 10.41 17.51
CA MET A 119 4.40 9.60 16.40
C MET A 119 5.90 9.30 16.49
N HIS A 120 6.72 10.29 16.87
CA HIS A 120 8.16 10.12 17.08
C HIS A 120 8.46 9.12 18.20
N ALA A 121 7.75 9.21 19.33
CA ALA A 121 7.92 8.28 20.45
C ALA A 121 7.50 6.84 20.11
N LEU A 122 6.34 6.66 19.45
CA LEU A 122 5.85 5.34 19.04
C LEU A 122 6.75 4.70 17.98
N THR A 123 7.24 5.50 17.02
CA THR A 123 8.18 5.00 16.01
C THR A 123 9.51 4.61 16.62
N ALA A 124 10.04 5.39 17.59
CA ALA A 124 11.25 5.03 18.32
C ALA A 124 11.12 3.68 19.05
N LEU A 125 9.98 3.46 19.71
CA LEU A 125 9.67 2.17 20.34
C LEU A 125 9.63 1.03 19.29
N ALA A 126 8.99 1.25 18.15
CA ALA A 126 8.91 0.26 17.08
C ALA A 126 10.30 -0.09 16.51
N VAL A 127 11.17 0.92 16.32
CA VAL A 127 12.59 0.71 15.91
C VAL A 127 13.31 -0.13 16.94
N TRP A 128 13.19 0.22 18.22
CA TRP A 128 13.89 -0.49 19.30
C TRP A 128 13.44 -1.96 19.39
N VAL A 129 12.12 -2.21 19.40
CA VAL A 129 11.56 -3.56 19.46
C VAL A 129 11.97 -4.38 18.23
N SER A 130 11.83 -3.82 17.03
CA SER A 130 12.20 -4.54 15.80
C SER A 130 13.69 -4.87 15.72
N LEU A 131 14.55 -3.97 16.20
CA LEU A 131 16.00 -4.19 16.23
C LEU A 131 16.40 -5.21 17.31
N ALA A 132 15.76 -5.22 18.46
CA ALA A 132 15.95 -6.23 19.50
C ALA A 132 15.54 -7.61 18.98
N VAL A 133 14.37 -7.74 18.36
CA VAL A 133 13.89 -8.98 17.73
C VAL A 133 14.84 -9.42 16.61
N LEU A 134 15.33 -8.49 15.79
CA LEU A 134 16.32 -8.78 14.74
C LEU A 134 17.62 -9.31 15.34
N THR A 135 18.13 -8.72 16.42
CA THR A 135 19.37 -9.13 17.08
C THR A 135 19.24 -10.56 17.65
N VAL A 136 18.13 -10.84 18.33
CA VAL A 136 17.85 -12.19 18.85
C VAL A 136 17.71 -13.18 17.70
N SER A 137 16.95 -12.84 16.65
CA SER A 137 16.77 -13.71 15.49
C SER A 137 18.10 -13.96 14.74
N ALA A 138 18.96 -12.95 14.64
CA ALA A 138 20.29 -13.07 14.04
C ALA A 138 21.18 -14.03 14.87
N GLY A 139 21.09 -13.98 16.20
CA GLY A 139 21.81 -14.92 17.06
C GLY A 139 21.42 -16.39 16.87
N PHE A 140 20.20 -16.68 16.40
CA PHE A 140 19.76 -18.04 16.13
C PHE A 140 19.94 -18.47 14.67
N TYR A 141 19.78 -17.57 13.70
CA TYR A 141 19.56 -17.91 12.31
C TYR A 141 20.57 -17.32 11.32
N ALA A 142 21.38 -16.31 11.73
CA ALA A 142 22.30 -15.67 10.81
C ALA A 142 23.36 -16.64 10.30
N ARG A 143 23.68 -16.54 9.01
CA ARG A 143 24.70 -17.31 8.33
C ARG A 143 25.90 -16.41 8.03
N ASP A 144 27.06 -17.01 7.94
CA ASP A 144 28.20 -16.37 7.31
C ASP A 144 27.98 -16.27 5.78
N VAL A 145 28.76 -15.43 5.13
CA VAL A 145 28.55 -14.98 3.76
C VAL A 145 28.19 -16.13 2.81
N VAL A 146 26.98 -16.05 2.23
CA VAL A 146 26.56 -16.88 1.11
C VAL A 146 26.85 -16.09 -0.17
N ALA A 147 27.65 -16.65 -1.09
CA ALA A 147 27.87 -16.06 -2.39
C ALA A 147 26.59 -16.18 -3.24
N PHE A 148 25.96 -15.06 -3.55
CA PHE A 148 24.90 -15.02 -4.55
C PHE A 148 25.48 -14.67 -5.91
N PRO A 149 24.90 -15.18 -7.02
CA PRO A 149 25.34 -14.82 -8.34
C PRO A 149 25.21 -13.31 -8.57
N PRO A 150 26.06 -12.73 -9.44
CA PRO A 150 25.99 -11.32 -9.77
C PRO A 150 24.60 -10.93 -10.28
N LEU A 151 24.12 -9.75 -9.88
CA LEU A 151 22.79 -9.26 -10.20
C LEU A 151 22.86 -8.48 -11.53
N ASP A 152 22.02 -8.83 -12.50
CA ASP A 152 21.67 -7.92 -13.57
C ASP A 152 20.76 -6.81 -12.98
N VAL A 153 21.32 -5.64 -12.80
CA VAL A 153 20.65 -4.47 -12.19
C VAL A 153 19.41 -4.08 -13.00
N ARG A 154 19.50 -4.10 -14.35
CA ARG A 154 18.37 -3.74 -15.22
C ARG A 154 17.20 -4.71 -15.06
N GLN A 155 17.50 -6.01 -15.07
CA GLN A 155 16.46 -7.02 -14.85
C GLN A 155 15.87 -6.92 -13.43
N ARG A 156 16.69 -6.63 -12.42
CA ARG A 156 16.21 -6.43 -11.04
C ARG A 156 15.27 -5.25 -10.90
N LEU A 157 15.60 -4.11 -11.45
CA LEU A 157 14.70 -2.95 -11.44
C LEU A 157 13.36 -3.26 -12.12
N LYS A 158 13.39 -3.97 -13.23
CA LYS A 158 12.20 -4.43 -13.94
C LYS A 158 11.37 -5.41 -13.09
N ASP A 159 12.02 -6.33 -12.38
CA ASP A 159 11.34 -7.29 -11.51
C ASP A 159 10.70 -6.58 -10.30
N PHE A 160 11.39 -5.64 -9.65
CA PHE A 160 10.81 -4.83 -8.58
C PHE A 160 9.61 -3.99 -9.07
N LEU A 161 9.72 -3.36 -10.23
CA LEU A 161 8.61 -2.63 -10.83
C LEU A 161 7.42 -3.57 -11.14
N THR A 162 7.69 -4.77 -11.62
CA THR A 162 6.64 -5.78 -11.89
C THR A 162 5.91 -6.22 -10.62
N LEU A 163 6.60 -6.26 -9.47
CA LEU A 163 5.98 -6.56 -8.17
C LEU A 163 4.93 -5.51 -7.78
N THR A 164 5.12 -4.25 -8.13
CA THR A 164 4.18 -3.16 -7.78
C THR A 164 2.89 -3.17 -8.61
N LYS A 165 2.81 -3.95 -9.70
CA LYS A 165 1.64 -3.98 -10.61
C LYS A 165 1.27 -2.59 -11.17
N PRO A 166 2.15 -1.91 -11.90
CA PRO A 166 2.04 -0.48 -12.21
C PRO A 166 0.74 -0.08 -12.93
N VAL A 167 0.19 -0.93 -13.78
CA VAL A 167 -1.09 -0.67 -14.48
C VAL A 167 -2.25 -0.57 -13.47
N ILE A 168 -2.30 -1.46 -12.48
CA ILE A 168 -3.34 -1.45 -11.44
C ILE A 168 -3.15 -0.23 -10.54
N VAL A 169 -1.90 0.05 -10.15
CA VAL A 169 -1.58 1.26 -9.37
C VAL A 169 -2.07 2.51 -10.09
N GLY A 170 -1.78 2.66 -11.39
CA GLY A 170 -2.25 3.81 -12.17
C GLY A 170 -3.77 4.01 -12.11
N LEU A 171 -4.55 2.93 -12.24
CA LEU A 171 -6.01 3.00 -12.12
C LEU A 171 -6.48 3.42 -10.72
N LEU A 172 -5.84 2.92 -9.66
CA LEU A 172 -6.15 3.33 -8.29
C LEU A 172 -5.82 4.80 -8.04
N LEU A 173 -4.72 5.31 -8.62
CA LEU A 173 -4.34 6.72 -8.51
C LEU A 173 -5.36 7.65 -9.20
N VAL A 174 -5.94 7.24 -10.31
CA VAL A 174 -7.03 8.00 -10.97
C VAL A 174 -8.23 8.13 -10.05
N THR A 175 -8.65 7.05 -9.38
CA THR A 175 -9.78 7.11 -8.44
C THR A 175 -9.45 7.87 -7.16
N THR A 176 -8.19 7.81 -6.69
CA THR A 176 -7.70 8.64 -5.58
C THR A 176 -7.79 10.13 -5.95
N PHE A 177 -7.27 10.49 -7.12
CA PHE A 177 -7.28 11.88 -7.57
C PHE A 177 -8.70 12.40 -7.79
N ALA A 178 -9.59 11.58 -8.36
CA ALA A 178 -11.00 11.94 -8.49
C ALA A 178 -11.67 12.15 -7.12
N GLY A 179 -11.31 11.35 -6.10
CA GLY A 179 -11.74 11.57 -4.72
C GLY A 179 -11.23 12.89 -4.15
N MET A 180 -9.99 13.31 -4.49
CA MET A 180 -9.47 14.64 -4.11
C MET A 180 -10.26 15.78 -4.75
N VAL A 181 -10.46 15.73 -6.07
CA VAL A 181 -11.20 16.77 -6.80
C VAL A 181 -12.64 16.86 -6.30
N ALA A 182 -13.32 15.73 -6.16
CA ALA A 182 -14.67 15.68 -5.64
C ALA A 182 -14.74 16.23 -4.21
N GLY A 183 -13.85 15.82 -3.31
CA GLY A 183 -13.84 16.29 -1.92
C GLY A 183 -13.56 17.78 -1.76
N ALA A 184 -12.67 18.34 -2.59
CA ALA A 184 -12.32 19.76 -2.57
C ALA A 184 -13.30 20.64 -3.37
N LYS A 185 -14.07 20.07 -4.29
CA LYS A 185 -14.82 20.79 -5.35
C LYS A 185 -13.93 21.83 -6.09
N ALA A 186 -12.66 21.51 -6.23
CA ALA A 186 -11.62 22.32 -6.85
C ALA A 186 -10.41 21.46 -7.21
N TRP A 187 -9.47 22.02 -7.97
CA TRP A 187 -8.16 21.38 -8.15
C TRP A 187 -7.39 21.41 -6.83
N PRO A 188 -6.92 20.25 -6.33
CA PRO A 188 -6.04 20.22 -5.16
C PRO A 188 -4.70 20.90 -5.47
N SER A 189 -4.02 21.47 -4.48
CA SER A 189 -2.68 22.00 -4.67
C SER A 189 -1.72 20.91 -5.19
N PHE A 190 -0.78 21.30 -6.04
CA PHE A 190 0.19 20.36 -6.63
C PHE A 190 0.93 19.55 -5.55
N SER A 191 1.37 20.21 -4.48
CA SER A 191 2.09 19.55 -3.38
C SER A 191 1.23 18.48 -2.71
N LEU A 192 -0.04 18.80 -2.36
CA LEU A 192 -0.94 17.85 -1.72
C LEU A 192 -1.27 16.67 -2.65
N ALA A 193 -1.55 16.95 -3.93
CA ALA A 193 -1.80 15.92 -4.93
C ALA A 193 -0.57 15.00 -5.10
N PHE A 194 0.62 15.58 -5.25
CA PHE A 194 1.87 14.82 -5.41
C PHE A 194 2.10 13.86 -4.25
N TRP A 195 2.05 14.34 -2.99
CA TRP A 195 2.32 13.49 -1.83
C TRP A 195 1.23 12.44 -1.60
N THR A 196 -0.05 12.78 -1.86
CA THR A 196 -1.15 11.83 -1.76
C THR A 196 -1.02 10.70 -2.80
N LEU A 197 -0.75 11.06 -4.05
CA LEU A 197 -0.60 10.08 -5.13
C LEU A 197 0.67 9.23 -4.96
N LEU A 198 1.79 9.83 -4.53
CA LEU A 198 3.01 9.10 -4.24
C LEU A 198 2.79 8.11 -3.09
N GLY A 199 2.20 8.56 -1.98
CA GLY A 199 1.87 7.68 -0.86
C GLY A 199 0.92 6.56 -1.28
N GLY A 200 -0.13 6.87 -2.04
CA GLY A 200 -1.06 5.88 -2.61
C GLY A 200 -0.38 4.87 -3.55
N ALA A 201 0.54 5.33 -4.40
CA ALA A 201 1.32 4.46 -5.28
C ALA A 201 2.20 3.48 -4.51
N LEU A 202 2.86 3.96 -3.45
CA LEU A 202 3.70 3.13 -2.57
C LEU A 202 2.85 2.12 -1.79
N ALA A 203 1.67 2.52 -1.27
CA ALA A 203 0.74 1.62 -0.59
C ALA A 203 0.24 0.49 -1.50
N ALA A 204 -0.26 0.86 -2.68
CA ALA A 204 -0.76 -0.08 -3.67
C ALA A 204 0.36 -0.98 -4.22
N GLY A 205 1.54 -0.42 -4.49
CA GLY A 205 2.71 -1.17 -4.93
C GLY A 205 3.22 -2.13 -3.86
N GLY A 206 3.30 -1.67 -2.61
CA GLY A 206 3.71 -2.49 -1.46
C GLY A 206 2.77 -3.66 -1.22
N SER A 207 1.46 -3.38 -1.15
CA SER A 207 0.45 -4.43 -1.01
C SER A 207 0.43 -5.40 -2.19
N GLY A 208 0.68 -4.90 -3.43
CA GLY A 208 0.85 -5.72 -4.63
C GLY A 208 2.03 -6.68 -4.55
N ALA A 209 3.18 -6.23 -4.01
CA ALA A 209 4.37 -7.05 -3.82
C ALA A 209 4.14 -8.12 -2.74
N ILE A 210 3.54 -7.76 -1.60
CA ILE A 210 3.17 -8.72 -0.55
C ILE A 210 2.17 -9.75 -1.08
N ASN A 211 1.17 -9.34 -1.86
CA ASN A 211 0.24 -10.27 -2.48
C ASN A 211 0.96 -11.25 -3.41
N GLN A 212 1.93 -10.82 -4.24
CA GLN A 212 2.71 -11.73 -5.07
C GLN A 212 3.55 -12.70 -4.24
N TYR A 213 4.05 -12.27 -3.05
CA TYR A 213 4.71 -13.18 -2.12
C TYR A 213 3.76 -14.25 -1.59
N ILE A 214 2.53 -13.88 -1.19
CA ILE A 214 1.51 -14.81 -0.70
C ILE A 214 1.09 -15.79 -1.80
N ASP A 215 0.85 -15.27 -3.00
CA ASP A 215 0.33 -16.02 -4.14
C ASP A 215 1.39 -16.77 -4.95
N ARG A 216 2.68 -16.68 -4.64
CA ARG A 216 3.81 -17.18 -5.47
C ARG A 216 3.66 -18.62 -5.93
N ASP A 217 3.13 -19.50 -5.09
CA ASP A 217 2.95 -20.92 -5.44
C ASP A 217 1.67 -21.16 -6.27
N LEU A 218 0.63 -20.39 -6.03
CA LEU A 218 -0.59 -20.39 -6.84
C LEU A 218 -0.33 -19.80 -8.23
N ASP A 219 0.43 -18.73 -8.31
CA ASP A 219 0.76 -18.04 -9.55
C ASP A 219 1.54 -18.92 -10.55
N LYS A 220 2.31 -19.91 -10.09
CA LYS A 220 2.99 -20.91 -10.94
C LYS A 220 2.02 -21.72 -11.80
N ASN A 221 0.82 -21.96 -11.29
CA ASN A 221 -0.20 -22.79 -11.94
C ASN A 221 -1.11 -22.00 -12.89
N MET A 222 -0.97 -20.67 -13.00
CA MET A 222 -1.81 -19.81 -13.83
C MET A 222 -1.00 -19.23 -15.00
N GLN A 223 -1.44 -19.41 -16.25
CA GLN A 223 -0.73 -18.91 -17.44
C GLN A 223 -0.40 -17.42 -17.37
N ARG A 224 -1.33 -16.60 -16.88
CA ARG A 224 -1.18 -15.16 -16.77
C ARG A 224 -0.11 -14.72 -15.79
N THR A 225 0.10 -15.46 -14.71
CA THR A 225 0.91 -15.04 -13.56
C THR A 225 2.17 -15.88 -13.34
N ALA A 226 2.34 -17.00 -14.04
CA ALA A 226 3.52 -17.85 -13.95
C ALA A 226 4.84 -17.12 -14.27
N LYS A 227 4.78 -16.05 -15.08
CA LYS A 227 5.95 -15.22 -15.44
C LYS A 227 6.28 -14.13 -14.41
N ARG A 228 5.52 -14.00 -13.32
CA ARG A 228 5.82 -13.05 -12.24
C ARG A 228 7.16 -13.35 -11.58
N PRO A 229 7.92 -12.34 -11.11
CA PRO A 229 9.28 -12.54 -10.61
C PRO A 229 9.42 -13.62 -9.54
N LEU A 230 8.50 -13.63 -8.56
CA LEU A 230 8.50 -14.60 -7.46
C LEU A 230 8.04 -16.00 -7.92
N ALA A 231 7.02 -16.09 -8.76
CA ALA A 231 6.53 -17.36 -9.30
C ALA A 231 7.57 -18.03 -10.23
N ALA A 232 8.27 -17.21 -11.03
CA ALA A 232 9.32 -17.65 -11.95
C ALA A 232 10.67 -17.90 -11.26
N GLY A 233 10.80 -17.67 -9.94
CA GLY A 233 12.05 -17.90 -9.19
C GLY A 233 13.17 -16.89 -9.47
N ARG A 234 12.91 -15.77 -10.18
CA ARG A 234 13.91 -14.72 -10.43
C ARG A 234 14.22 -13.88 -9.19
N MET A 235 13.31 -13.85 -8.24
CA MET A 235 13.48 -13.20 -6.94
C MET A 235 13.19 -14.20 -5.82
N THR A 236 13.90 -14.08 -4.72
CA THR A 236 13.60 -14.87 -3.52
C THR A 236 12.31 -14.38 -2.85
N PRO A 237 11.58 -15.24 -2.15
CA PRO A 237 10.40 -14.83 -1.39
C PRO A 237 10.72 -13.73 -0.36
N ALA A 238 11.91 -13.77 0.26
CA ALA A 238 12.37 -12.76 1.21
C ALA A 238 12.53 -11.38 0.58
N GLU A 239 13.11 -11.30 -0.63
CA GLU A 239 13.23 -10.03 -1.38
C GLU A 239 11.87 -9.40 -1.68
N GLY A 240 10.92 -10.19 -2.17
CA GLY A 240 9.59 -9.69 -2.50
C GLY A 240 8.83 -9.19 -1.27
N LEU A 241 8.89 -9.94 -0.16
CA LEU A 241 8.26 -9.55 1.10
C LEU A 241 8.92 -8.29 1.68
N SER A 242 10.25 -8.23 1.71
CA SER A 242 11.01 -7.08 2.20
C SER A 242 10.66 -5.81 1.44
N PHE A 243 10.64 -5.89 0.12
CA PHE A 243 10.28 -4.76 -0.73
C PHE A 243 8.85 -4.27 -0.47
N GLY A 244 7.89 -5.18 -0.38
CA GLY A 244 6.50 -4.83 -0.11
C GLY A 244 6.29 -4.17 1.26
N LEU A 245 6.93 -4.71 2.31
CA LEU A 245 6.88 -4.13 3.66
C LEU A 245 7.54 -2.75 3.71
N GLY A 246 8.72 -2.62 3.08
CA GLY A 246 9.42 -1.32 3.00
C GLY A 246 8.56 -0.24 2.34
N LEU A 247 7.98 -0.52 1.16
CA LEU A 247 7.08 0.42 0.48
C LEU A 247 5.85 0.80 1.33
N SER A 248 5.27 -0.19 2.03
CA SER A 248 4.08 0.04 2.87
C SER A 248 4.38 0.97 4.05
N ILE A 249 5.54 0.79 4.71
CA ILE A 249 5.99 1.66 5.80
C ILE A 249 6.27 3.06 5.28
N VAL A 250 7.04 3.19 4.21
CA VAL A 250 7.34 4.50 3.60
C VAL A 250 6.06 5.24 3.20
N SER A 251 5.09 4.52 2.59
CA SER A 251 3.78 5.09 2.25
C SER A 251 3.09 5.71 3.46
N PHE A 252 2.99 4.97 4.57
CA PHE A 252 2.32 5.45 5.78
C PHE A 252 2.95 6.74 6.30
N TYR A 253 4.28 6.79 6.41
CA TYR A 253 4.96 7.98 6.95
C TYR A 253 4.94 9.18 6.00
N ILE A 254 5.00 8.97 4.69
CA ILE A 254 4.80 10.05 3.70
C ILE A 254 3.38 10.62 3.83
N MET A 255 2.36 9.77 3.89
CA MET A 255 0.98 10.20 4.05
C MET A 255 0.75 10.92 5.38
N ALA A 256 1.25 10.38 6.48
CA ALA A 256 1.12 10.98 7.80
C ALA A 256 1.87 12.32 7.90
N GLY A 257 3.04 12.42 7.27
CA GLY A 257 3.90 13.60 7.34
C GLY A 257 3.51 14.75 6.40
N TYR A 258 3.06 14.44 5.19
CA TYR A 258 2.80 15.46 4.16
C TYR A 258 1.34 15.61 3.75
N VAL A 259 0.47 14.69 4.18
CA VAL A 259 -0.97 14.76 3.89
C VAL A 259 -1.73 14.93 5.20
N ASN A 260 -2.21 13.87 5.82
CA ASN A 260 -2.80 13.86 7.15
C ASN A 260 -2.90 12.42 7.69
N LEU A 261 -3.15 12.29 9.00
CA LEU A 261 -3.24 10.98 9.66
C LEU A 261 -4.42 10.14 9.18
N LEU A 262 -5.56 10.76 8.88
CA LEU A 262 -6.74 10.01 8.40
C LEU A 262 -6.46 9.34 7.05
N ALA A 263 -5.89 10.07 6.09
CA ALA A 263 -5.50 9.50 4.80
C ALA A 263 -4.44 8.39 4.96
N ALA A 264 -3.47 8.58 5.89
CA ALA A 264 -2.46 7.56 6.19
C ALA A 264 -3.08 6.28 6.76
N PHE A 265 -4.01 6.39 7.73
CA PHE A 265 -4.68 5.22 8.31
C PHE A 265 -5.64 4.54 7.32
N LEU A 266 -6.34 5.29 6.46
CA LEU A 266 -7.16 4.71 5.40
C LEU A 266 -6.29 3.94 4.39
N SER A 267 -5.14 4.49 4.03
CA SER A 267 -4.18 3.80 3.15
C SER A 267 -3.65 2.51 3.78
N LEU A 268 -3.28 2.56 5.08
CA LEU A 268 -2.86 1.38 5.85
C LEU A 268 -4.00 0.35 5.96
N ALA A 269 -5.23 0.78 6.22
CA ALA A 269 -6.41 -0.09 6.23
C ALA A 269 -6.60 -0.78 4.87
N GLY A 270 -6.37 -0.07 3.75
CA GLY A 270 -6.39 -0.64 2.40
C GLY A 270 -5.33 -1.73 2.20
N ILE A 271 -4.11 -1.52 2.69
CA ILE A 271 -3.04 -2.53 2.65
C ILE A 271 -3.46 -3.76 3.46
N ILE A 272 -3.91 -3.58 4.71
CA ILE A 272 -4.34 -4.68 5.59
C ILE A 272 -5.52 -5.43 4.97
N TYR A 273 -6.51 -4.71 4.48
CA TYR A 273 -7.68 -5.30 3.82
C TYR A 273 -7.29 -6.18 2.63
N TYR A 274 -6.42 -5.66 1.76
CA TYR A 274 -5.99 -6.39 0.57
C TYR A 274 -5.09 -7.58 0.90
N VAL A 275 -4.12 -7.40 1.81
CA VAL A 275 -3.13 -8.43 2.15
C VAL A 275 -3.74 -9.49 3.07
N VAL A 276 -4.30 -9.06 4.20
CA VAL A 276 -4.79 -10.00 5.22
C VAL A 276 -6.16 -10.53 4.85
N LEU A 277 -7.16 -9.64 4.73
CA LEU A 277 -8.53 -10.08 4.54
C LEU A 277 -8.72 -10.77 3.18
N TYR A 278 -8.34 -10.10 2.09
CA TYR A 278 -8.55 -10.69 0.76
C TYR A 278 -7.54 -11.80 0.44
N SER A 279 -6.21 -11.52 0.45
CA SER A 279 -5.21 -12.46 -0.08
C SER A 279 -4.97 -13.66 0.82
N MET A 280 -4.95 -13.49 2.15
CA MET A 280 -4.69 -14.58 3.10
C MET A 280 -5.96 -15.34 3.48
N LEU A 281 -7.05 -14.63 3.78
CA LEU A 281 -8.24 -15.25 4.37
C LEU A 281 -9.29 -15.62 3.32
N LEU A 282 -9.73 -14.70 2.45
CA LEU A 282 -10.91 -14.91 1.61
C LEU A 282 -10.62 -15.62 0.29
N LYS A 283 -9.50 -15.35 -0.35
CA LYS A 283 -9.22 -15.72 -1.75
C LYS A 283 -9.38 -17.23 -2.02
N LYS A 284 -9.00 -18.07 -1.07
CA LYS A 284 -9.10 -19.54 -1.18
C LYS A 284 -10.24 -20.15 -0.36
N ALA A 285 -10.89 -19.35 0.50
CA ALA A 285 -11.85 -19.86 1.47
C ALA A 285 -13.30 -19.76 1.00
N THR A 286 -13.64 -18.81 0.15
CA THR A 286 -15.05 -18.54 -0.16
C THR A 286 -15.27 -18.04 -1.59
N VAL A 287 -16.45 -18.32 -2.13
CA VAL A 287 -16.97 -17.77 -3.41
C VAL A 287 -17.21 -16.25 -3.32
N GLN A 288 -17.41 -15.72 -2.10
CA GLN A 288 -17.61 -14.29 -1.85
C GLN A 288 -16.31 -13.49 -1.85
N ASN A 289 -15.18 -14.14 -2.16
CA ASN A 289 -13.85 -13.52 -2.13
C ASN A 289 -13.78 -12.24 -2.97
N ILE A 290 -14.47 -12.16 -4.11
CA ILE A 290 -14.50 -10.96 -4.97
C ILE A 290 -15.42 -9.89 -4.40
N VAL A 291 -16.57 -10.25 -3.85
CA VAL A 291 -17.52 -9.28 -3.27
C VAL A 291 -16.88 -8.58 -2.10
N ILE A 292 -16.51 -9.35 -1.08
CA ILE A 292 -15.88 -8.78 0.13
C ILE A 292 -14.51 -8.18 -0.22
N GLY A 293 -13.66 -8.91 -0.95
CA GLY A 293 -12.32 -8.47 -1.35
C GLY A 293 -12.29 -7.18 -2.17
N GLY A 294 -13.38 -6.86 -2.88
CA GLY A 294 -13.54 -5.63 -3.66
C GLY A 294 -13.42 -4.36 -2.84
N GLY A 295 -13.67 -4.42 -1.53
CA GLY A 295 -13.51 -3.29 -0.63
C GLY A 295 -12.09 -2.70 -0.62
N ALA A 296 -11.05 -3.52 -0.82
CA ALA A 296 -9.69 -3.02 -0.92
C ALA A 296 -9.52 -2.00 -2.09
N GLY A 297 -10.11 -2.31 -3.24
CA GLY A 297 -10.09 -1.43 -4.42
C GLY A 297 -10.98 -0.18 -4.29
N ALA A 298 -11.90 -0.18 -3.34
CA ALA A 298 -12.81 0.92 -3.09
C ALA A 298 -12.27 1.97 -2.09
N ILE A 299 -11.17 1.69 -1.38
CA ILE A 299 -10.54 2.61 -0.42
C ILE A 299 -9.87 3.83 -1.08
N PRO A 300 -9.22 3.76 -2.26
CA PRO A 300 -8.50 4.88 -2.85
C PRO A 300 -9.27 6.20 -2.95
N PRO A 301 -10.52 6.28 -3.39
CA PRO A 301 -11.26 7.55 -3.38
C PRO A 301 -11.50 8.11 -1.96
N LEU A 302 -11.65 7.24 -0.93
CA LEU A 302 -11.71 7.69 0.47
C LEU A 302 -10.40 8.34 0.91
N VAL A 303 -9.25 7.77 0.51
CA VAL A 303 -7.92 8.34 0.78
C VAL A 303 -7.80 9.71 0.12
N GLY A 304 -8.20 9.83 -1.16
CA GLY A 304 -8.19 11.09 -1.89
C GLY A 304 -9.09 12.15 -1.25
N TRP A 305 -10.30 11.76 -0.87
CA TRP A 305 -11.24 12.63 -0.15
C TRP A 305 -10.67 13.11 1.18
N ALA A 306 -10.23 12.18 2.03
CA ALA A 306 -9.64 12.48 3.33
C ALA A 306 -8.40 13.36 3.23
N ALA A 307 -7.62 13.23 2.16
CA ALA A 307 -6.43 14.04 1.93
C ALA A 307 -6.74 15.54 1.84
N VAL A 308 -7.85 15.92 1.22
CA VAL A 308 -8.24 17.32 1.01
C VAL A 308 -9.17 17.86 2.08
N THR A 309 -10.00 17.01 2.72
CA THR A 309 -11.02 17.44 3.68
C THR A 309 -10.64 17.19 5.14
N GLY A 310 -9.68 16.29 5.41
CA GLY A 310 -9.36 15.83 6.76
C GLY A 310 -10.47 14.99 7.43
N SER A 311 -11.53 14.64 6.71
CA SER A 311 -12.70 13.94 7.24
C SER A 311 -13.31 12.99 6.21
N LEU A 312 -14.32 12.21 6.62
CA LEU A 312 -15.17 11.43 5.72
C LEU A 312 -16.60 11.94 5.78
N SER A 313 -17.30 11.89 4.65
CA SER A 313 -18.70 12.32 4.53
C SER A 313 -19.50 11.33 3.71
N LEU A 314 -20.83 11.48 3.68
CA LEU A 314 -21.70 10.59 2.92
C LEU A 314 -21.32 10.47 1.43
N PRO A 315 -21.00 11.56 0.70
CA PRO A 315 -20.54 11.44 -0.68
C PRO A 315 -19.28 10.57 -0.83
N ALA A 316 -18.30 10.70 0.08
CA ALA A 316 -17.11 9.85 0.06
C ALA A 316 -17.46 8.37 0.20
N LEU A 317 -18.38 8.02 1.11
CA LEU A 317 -18.85 6.65 1.29
C LEU A 317 -19.61 6.13 0.06
N ILE A 318 -20.33 6.99 -0.65
CA ILE A 318 -20.98 6.62 -1.92
C ILE A 318 -19.91 6.33 -3.00
N LEU A 319 -18.83 7.11 -3.08
CA LEU A 319 -17.72 6.81 -4.00
C LEU A 319 -17.08 5.44 -3.71
N PHE A 320 -16.89 5.13 -2.43
CA PHE A 320 -16.48 3.79 -2.01
C PHE A 320 -17.49 2.73 -2.48
N LEU A 321 -18.77 2.94 -2.24
CA LEU A 321 -19.83 1.98 -2.57
C LEU A 321 -19.94 1.75 -4.08
N ILE A 322 -19.74 2.78 -4.92
CA ILE A 322 -19.71 2.64 -6.39
C ILE A 322 -18.62 1.65 -6.81
N ILE A 323 -17.39 1.80 -6.32
CA ILE A 323 -16.30 0.88 -6.70
C ILE A 323 -16.49 -0.50 -6.07
N PHE A 324 -17.01 -0.56 -4.85
CA PHE A 324 -17.33 -1.81 -4.17
C PHE A 324 -18.35 -2.64 -4.99
N MET A 325 -19.45 -2.03 -5.43
CA MET A 325 -20.46 -2.68 -6.26
C MET A 325 -20.00 -2.93 -7.70
N TRP A 326 -19.04 -2.14 -8.22
CA TRP A 326 -18.43 -2.37 -9.52
C TRP A 326 -17.56 -3.63 -9.57
N THR A 327 -16.92 -3.97 -8.46
CA THR A 327 -15.93 -5.05 -8.41
C THR A 327 -16.53 -6.43 -8.79
N PRO A 328 -17.68 -6.89 -8.26
CA PRO A 328 -18.22 -8.22 -8.59
C PRO A 328 -18.55 -8.39 -10.08
N PRO A 329 -19.36 -7.56 -10.74
CA PRO A 329 -19.70 -7.76 -12.14
C PRO A 329 -18.49 -7.69 -13.06
N HIS A 330 -17.52 -6.81 -12.76
CA HIS A 330 -16.27 -6.71 -13.49
C HIS A 330 -15.44 -8.00 -13.41
N PHE A 331 -15.15 -8.48 -12.20
CA PHE A 331 -14.30 -9.65 -12.00
C PHE A 331 -15.00 -10.95 -12.35
N TRP A 332 -16.32 -11.07 -12.19
CA TRP A 332 -17.03 -12.28 -12.61
C TRP A 332 -17.13 -12.40 -14.13
N ALA A 333 -17.25 -11.29 -14.85
CA ALA A 333 -17.14 -11.30 -16.30
C ALA A 333 -15.76 -11.83 -16.75
N LEU A 334 -14.68 -11.40 -16.11
CA LEU A 334 -13.34 -11.97 -16.34
C LEU A 334 -13.25 -13.43 -15.90
N ALA A 335 -13.88 -13.80 -14.80
CA ALA A 335 -13.84 -15.17 -14.27
C ALA A 335 -14.55 -16.18 -15.19
N ILE A 336 -15.61 -15.78 -15.89
CA ILE A 336 -16.23 -16.60 -16.95
C ILE A 336 -15.18 -16.91 -18.03
N VAL A 337 -14.49 -15.89 -18.53
CA VAL A 337 -13.48 -16.04 -19.59
C VAL A 337 -12.28 -16.88 -19.14
N ARG A 338 -11.91 -16.77 -17.86
CA ARG A 338 -10.73 -17.44 -17.27
C ARG A 338 -11.08 -18.62 -16.36
N ARG A 339 -12.26 -19.19 -16.52
CA ARG A 339 -12.76 -20.27 -15.65
C ARG A 339 -11.76 -21.41 -15.50
N LYS A 340 -11.20 -21.92 -16.60
CA LYS A 340 -10.23 -23.03 -16.59
C LYS A 340 -8.95 -22.71 -15.83
N ASP A 341 -8.46 -21.45 -15.92
CA ASP A 341 -7.27 -21.02 -15.18
C ASP A 341 -7.53 -21.01 -13.65
N TYR A 342 -8.70 -20.54 -13.23
CA TYR A 342 -9.09 -20.52 -11.80
C TYR A 342 -9.35 -21.91 -11.24
N GLU A 343 -9.99 -22.77 -12.03
CA GLU A 343 -10.23 -24.18 -11.69
C GLU A 343 -8.90 -24.93 -11.49
N LYS A 344 -7.96 -24.79 -12.44
CA LYS A 344 -6.62 -25.38 -12.35
C LYS A 344 -5.83 -24.89 -11.12
N ALA A 345 -6.02 -23.64 -10.74
CA ALA A 345 -5.34 -23.04 -9.59
C ALA A 345 -6.05 -23.31 -8.25
N GLY A 346 -7.21 -23.98 -8.24
CA GLY A 346 -7.98 -24.28 -7.03
C GLY A 346 -8.59 -23.03 -6.35
N VAL A 347 -8.85 -21.94 -7.12
CA VAL A 347 -9.48 -20.73 -6.59
C VAL A 347 -11.00 -20.84 -6.75
N PRO A 348 -11.79 -20.76 -5.66
CA PRO A 348 -13.22 -20.95 -5.68
C PRO A 348 -13.97 -19.73 -6.24
N MET A 349 -13.72 -19.40 -7.52
CA MET A 349 -14.46 -18.34 -8.21
C MET A 349 -15.88 -18.78 -8.50
N LEU A 350 -16.82 -17.83 -8.54
CA LEU A 350 -18.25 -18.11 -8.71
C LEU A 350 -18.56 -19.04 -9.91
N PRO A 351 -17.99 -18.84 -11.13
CA PRO A 351 -18.24 -19.73 -12.24
C PRO A 351 -17.64 -21.13 -12.10
N VAL A 352 -16.62 -21.29 -11.23
CA VAL A 352 -16.02 -22.60 -10.92
C VAL A 352 -16.91 -23.40 -9.98
N VAL A 353 -17.47 -22.77 -8.94
CA VAL A 353 -18.20 -23.44 -7.86
C VAL A 353 -19.70 -23.54 -8.15
N ARG A 354 -20.33 -22.45 -8.65
CA ARG A 354 -21.78 -22.37 -8.89
C ARG A 354 -22.15 -22.40 -10.38
N GLY A 355 -21.17 -22.53 -11.24
CA GLY A 355 -21.40 -22.60 -12.69
C GLY A 355 -21.58 -21.23 -13.35
N GLU A 356 -21.58 -21.25 -14.70
CA GLU A 356 -21.62 -20.03 -15.50
C GLU A 356 -23.01 -19.37 -15.49
N ALA A 357 -24.09 -20.16 -15.47
CA ALA A 357 -25.46 -19.63 -15.48
C ALA A 357 -25.75 -18.75 -14.26
N GLU A 358 -25.40 -19.24 -13.05
CA GLU A 358 -25.55 -18.45 -11.82
C GLU A 358 -24.65 -17.23 -11.85
N THR A 359 -23.40 -17.34 -12.32
CA THR A 359 -22.50 -16.21 -12.45
C THR A 359 -23.04 -15.11 -13.35
N ARG A 360 -23.65 -15.47 -14.51
CA ARG A 360 -24.28 -14.52 -15.43
C ARG A 360 -25.44 -13.77 -14.77
N LYS A 361 -26.26 -14.47 -13.98
CA LYS A 361 -27.36 -13.89 -13.21
C LYS A 361 -26.82 -12.88 -12.18
N GLN A 362 -25.79 -13.25 -11.43
CA GLN A 362 -25.17 -12.38 -10.44
C GLN A 362 -24.49 -11.15 -11.08
N VAL A 363 -23.86 -11.29 -12.24
CA VAL A 363 -23.33 -10.15 -13.02
C VAL A 363 -24.43 -9.14 -13.33
N LEU A 364 -25.62 -9.58 -13.72
CA LEU A 364 -26.74 -8.68 -14.00
C LEU A 364 -27.26 -8.00 -12.73
N ILE A 365 -27.48 -8.75 -11.64
CA ILE A 365 -28.00 -8.22 -10.37
C ILE A 365 -27.06 -7.13 -9.83
N TYR A 366 -25.78 -7.43 -9.67
CA TYR A 366 -24.80 -6.46 -9.15
C TYR A 366 -24.58 -5.27 -10.10
N THR A 367 -24.81 -5.44 -11.41
CA THR A 367 -24.77 -4.29 -12.34
C THR A 367 -25.97 -3.37 -12.13
N VAL A 368 -27.15 -3.91 -11.87
CA VAL A 368 -28.34 -3.08 -11.53
C VAL A 368 -28.12 -2.33 -10.23
N GLU A 369 -27.62 -3.01 -9.19
CA GLU A 369 -27.28 -2.40 -7.91
C GLU A 369 -26.23 -1.31 -8.07
N LEU A 370 -25.15 -1.56 -8.83
CA LEU A 370 -24.11 -0.58 -9.13
C LEU A 370 -24.70 0.68 -9.79
N VAL A 371 -25.51 0.50 -10.83
CA VAL A 371 -26.10 1.65 -11.55
C VAL A 371 -27.04 2.42 -10.63
N ALA A 372 -27.83 1.74 -9.78
CA ALA A 372 -28.67 2.41 -8.78
C ALA A 372 -27.84 3.22 -7.79
N VAL A 373 -26.72 2.68 -7.31
CA VAL A 373 -25.80 3.37 -6.39
C VAL A 373 -25.21 4.64 -7.02
N THR A 374 -24.91 4.64 -8.34
CA THR A 374 -24.37 5.85 -9.00
C THR A 374 -25.34 7.04 -8.97
N PHE A 375 -26.63 6.79 -8.88
CA PHE A 375 -27.64 7.85 -8.76
C PHE A 375 -27.79 8.42 -7.35
N LEU A 376 -27.15 7.83 -6.33
CA LEU A 376 -27.20 8.38 -4.97
C LEU A 376 -26.54 9.75 -4.87
N LEU A 377 -25.44 10.01 -5.61
CA LEU A 377 -24.77 11.30 -5.58
C LEU A 377 -25.66 12.46 -6.07
N PRO A 378 -26.31 12.38 -7.25
CA PRO A 378 -27.25 13.42 -7.66
C PRO A 378 -28.51 13.47 -6.78
N LEU A 379 -29.00 12.34 -6.25
CA LEU A 379 -30.16 12.32 -5.35
C LEU A 379 -29.95 13.10 -4.06
N ILE A 380 -28.72 13.08 -3.50
CA ILE A 380 -28.38 13.87 -2.32
C ILE A 380 -27.95 15.30 -2.66
N GLY A 381 -28.07 15.72 -3.94
CA GLY A 381 -27.69 17.06 -4.40
C GLY A 381 -26.19 17.33 -4.42
N TYR A 382 -25.36 16.27 -4.42
CA TYR A 382 -23.90 16.43 -4.38
C TYR A 382 -23.29 16.69 -5.75
N THR A 383 -23.86 16.12 -6.82
CA THR A 383 -23.42 16.27 -8.22
C THR A 383 -24.49 16.90 -9.07
N GLY A 384 -24.07 17.58 -10.14
CA GLY A 384 -24.93 18.28 -11.10
C GLY A 384 -25.28 17.48 -12.35
N ALA A 385 -25.60 18.20 -13.42
CA ALA A 385 -26.09 17.63 -14.67
C ALA A 385 -25.04 16.84 -15.46
N VAL A 386 -23.76 17.22 -15.40
CA VAL A 386 -22.69 16.56 -16.15
C VAL A 386 -22.52 15.12 -15.65
N TYR A 387 -22.45 14.96 -14.33
CA TYR A 387 -22.36 13.61 -13.74
C TYR A 387 -23.64 12.81 -13.99
N LEU A 388 -24.82 13.40 -13.75
CA LEU A 388 -26.11 12.73 -13.93
C LEU A 388 -26.28 12.18 -15.36
N PHE A 389 -26.06 13.03 -16.37
CA PHE A 389 -26.15 12.62 -17.76
C PHE A 389 -25.16 11.50 -18.12
N SER A 390 -23.93 11.63 -17.64
CA SER A 390 -22.89 10.62 -17.82
C SER A 390 -23.25 9.29 -17.15
N ALA A 391 -23.81 9.34 -15.93
CA ALA A 391 -24.25 8.14 -15.20
C ALA A 391 -25.40 7.42 -15.93
N ILE A 392 -26.36 8.16 -16.50
CA ILE A 392 -27.45 7.59 -17.31
C ILE A 392 -26.89 6.89 -18.56
N LEU A 393 -26.05 7.59 -19.33
CA LEU A 393 -25.51 7.07 -20.58
C LEU A 393 -24.61 5.85 -20.34
N LEU A 394 -23.60 6.00 -19.48
CA LEU A 394 -22.62 4.96 -19.21
C LEU A 394 -23.27 3.77 -18.50
N GLY A 395 -24.16 4.02 -17.54
CA GLY A 395 -24.91 3.00 -16.82
C GLY A 395 -25.86 2.22 -17.72
N GLY A 396 -26.58 2.91 -18.64
CA GLY A 396 -27.43 2.25 -19.62
C GLY A 396 -26.68 1.28 -20.53
N ILE A 397 -25.51 1.69 -21.03
CA ILE A 397 -24.64 0.82 -21.83
C ILE A 397 -24.11 -0.35 -20.99
N LEU A 398 -23.75 -0.12 -19.73
CA LEU A 398 -23.27 -1.19 -18.82
C LEU A 398 -24.38 -2.23 -18.57
N LEU A 399 -25.61 -1.78 -18.31
CA LEU A 399 -26.79 -2.65 -18.17
C LEU A 399 -27.07 -3.47 -19.44
N TYR A 400 -26.93 -2.85 -20.62
CA TYR A 400 -27.07 -3.55 -21.88
C TYR A 400 -26.05 -4.70 -22.02
N TYR A 401 -24.76 -4.45 -21.69
CA TYR A 401 -23.76 -5.53 -21.73
C TYR A 401 -24.02 -6.61 -20.67
N ALA A 402 -24.43 -6.24 -19.45
CA ALA A 402 -24.79 -7.20 -18.41
C ALA A 402 -25.99 -8.07 -18.81
N TRP A 403 -27.02 -7.47 -19.41
CA TRP A 403 -28.18 -8.20 -19.97
C TRP A 403 -27.75 -9.15 -21.09
N ARG A 404 -26.85 -8.71 -21.97
CA ARG A 404 -26.30 -9.59 -23.01
C ARG A 404 -25.52 -10.78 -22.41
N VAL A 405 -24.75 -10.58 -21.36
CA VAL A 405 -24.05 -11.65 -20.62
C VAL A 405 -25.08 -12.61 -20.01
N TYR A 406 -26.16 -12.09 -19.45
CA TYR A 406 -27.24 -12.90 -18.89
C TYR A 406 -27.89 -13.80 -19.93
N LYS A 407 -28.24 -13.25 -21.10
CA LYS A 407 -28.96 -13.98 -22.17
C LYS A 407 -28.05 -14.91 -22.97
N ASN A 408 -26.79 -14.57 -23.20
CA ASN A 408 -25.90 -15.31 -24.08
C ASN A 408 -24.73 -15.91 -23.31
N ALA A 409 -24.58 -17.22 -23.40
CA ALA A 409 -23.39 -17.89 -22.90
C ALA A 409 -22.18 -17.59 -23.79
N GLY A 410 -20.99 -17.57 -23.17
CA GLY A 410 -19.73 -17.57 -23.90
C GLY A 410 -18.77 -16.42 -23.59
N ASN A 411 -17.51 -16.70 -23.86
CA ASN A 411 -16.38 -15.84 -23.49
C ASN A 411 -16.37 -14.48 -24.20
N LYS A 412 -16.86 -14.39 -25.44
CA LYS A 412 -16.82 -13.13 -26.22
C LYS A 412 -17.66 -12.02 -25.58
N VAL A 413 -18.88 -12.34 -25.14
CA VAL A 413 -19.76 -11.34 -24.50
C VAL A 413 -19.26 -10.98 -23.12
N ALA A 414 -18.82 -11.96 -22.33
CA ALA A 414 -18.21 -11.73 -21.03
C ALA A 414 -16.95 -10.86 -21.12
N TRP A 415 -16.12 -11.07 -22.16
CA TRP A 415 -14.94 -10.24 -22.41
C TRP A 415 -15.31 -8.80 -22.79
N MET A 416 -16.35 -8.59 -23.59
CA MET A 416 -16.84 -7.23 -23.90
C MET A 416 -17.36 -6.51 -22.65
N MET A 417 -18.13 -7.20 -21.80
CA MET A 417 -18.58 -6.68 -20.50
C MET A 417 -17.40 -6.28 -19.61
N TYR A 418 -16.40 -7.15 -19.47
CA TYR A 418 -15.18 -6.89 -18.70
C TYR A 418 -14.46 -5.62 -19.16
N ARG A 419 -14.25 -5.47 -20.48
CA ARG A 419 -13.60 -4.28 -21.06
C ARG A 419 -14.43 -3.03 -20.86
N TYR A 420 -15.73 -3.09 -21.14
CA TYR A 420 -16.59 -1.93 -21.01
C TYR A 420 -16.71 -1.50 -19.54
N SER A 421 -16.81 -2.42 -18.60
CA SER A 421 -16.90 -2.08 -17.18
C SER A 421 -15.67 -1.29 -16.67
N SER A 422 -14.48 -1.55 -17.23
CA SER A 422 -13.29 -0.72 -16.93
C SER A 422 -13.43 0.70 -17.49
N MET A 423 -13.93 0.84 -18.73
CA MET A 423 -14.20 2.16 -19.34
C MET A 423 -15.30 2.91 -18.60
N TYR A 424 -16.36 2.22 -18.20
CA TYR A 424 -17.44 2.78 -17.40
C TYR A 424 -16.92 3.46 -16.14
N LEU A 425 -16.13 2.76 -15.33
CA LEU A 425 -15.61 3.32 -14.09
C LEU A 425 -14.71 4.52 -14.36
N MET A 426 -13.82 4.43 -15.33
CA MET A 426 -12.91 5.52 -15.71
C MET A 426 -13.69 6.77 -16.13
N PHE A 427 -14.63 6.65 -17.06
CA PHE A 427 -15.39 7.79 -17.56
C PHE A 427 -16.37 8.35 -16.54
N LEU A 428 -16.95 7.52 -15.66
CA LEU A 428 -17.80 7.98 -14.57
C LEU A 428 -17.02 8.86 -13.58
N PHE A 429 -15.79 8.46 -13.21
CA PHE A 429 -14.95 9.24 -12.33
C PHE A 429 -14.38 10.49 -13.00
N LEU A 430 -14.13 10.46 -14.31
CA LEU A 430 -13.81 11.67 -15.08
C LEU A 430 -15.00 12.65 -15.10
N ALA A 431 -16.21 12.16 -15.36
CA ALA A 431 -17.41 12.98 -15.31
C ALA A 431 -17.64 13.60 -13.90
N LEU A 432 -17.37 12.83 -12.84
CA LEU A 432 -17.40 13.33 -11.46
C LEU A 432 -16.43 14.50 -11.25
N MET A 433 -15.19 14.37 -11.77
CA MET A 433 -14.20 15.45 -11.65
C MET A 433 -14.64 16.71 -12.42
N VAL A 434 -15.14 16.55 -13.64
CA VAL A 434 -15.64 17.68 -14.44
C VAL A 434 -16.81 18.34 -13.74
N ASP A 435 -17.78 17.57 -13.26
CA ASP A 435 -18.96 18.08 -12.56
C ASP A 435 -18.63 18.82 -11.26
N ALA A 436 -17.57 18.38 -10.55
CA ALA A 436 -17.12 19.02 -9.33
C ALA A 436 -16.41 20.38 -9.58
N LEU A 437 -15.98 20.65 -10.83
CA LEU A 437 -15.25 21.85 -11.21
C LEU A 437 -16.12 22.90 -11.92
N VAL A 438 -17.34 22.54 -12.32
CA VAL A 438 -18.34 23.40 -12.98
C VAL A 438 -19.42 23.79 -11.99
#